data_cb0e76c3c98930300315b01202958343
#
_entry.id   cb0e76c3c98930300315b01202958343
#
_cell.length_a   1.000
_cell.length_b   1.000
_cell.length_c   1.000
_cell.angle_alpha   90.00
_cell.angle_beta   90.00
_cell.angle_gamma   90.00
#
_symmetry.space_group_name_H-M   'P 1'
#
loop_
_entity.id
_entity.type
_entity.pdbx_description
1 polymer ?
#
loop_
_entity_poly.entity_id
_entity_poly.type
_entity_poly.pdbx_seq_one_letter_code
_entity_poly.pdbx_strand_id
1 'polypeptide(L)'
;MKIIMPEFVVPLLEERTCALMQSRELLGACDIVLIEDLGRGPGDVAEAVAGAEVVMVPWTITPELLRQVLGVSTLRWVHTMTAGVDHVVRPLSERSLSERSLPERSLLGEKIIITNAAGIFDVPIAEMVLAWILAIAKRLPDFLAQQRAHQWRLLRLREASDLTVGIVGLGSIGSEIARRCHAVGMRVLATRRHIDRGSPFVDQ
;
A
#
# COMPACT_ATOMS: atom_id res chain seq x y z
N MET A 1 -1.30 26.59 -0.81
CA MET A 1 -1.10 25.33 -0.04
C MET A 1 0.19 24.69 -0.53
N LYS A 2 1.15 24.42 0.36
CA LYS A 2 2.40 23.74 0.02
C LYS A 2 2.23 22.24 0.22
N ILE A 3 2.42 21.46 -0.85
CA ILE A 3 2.30 20.00 -0.87
C ILE A 3 3.67 19.42 -1.19
N ILE A 4 4.11 18.46 -0.41
CA ILE A 4 5.35 17.74 -0.60
C ILE A 4 5.04 16.30 -0.98
N MET A 5 5.61 15.84 -2.10
CA MET A 5 5.41 14.47 -2.57
C MET A 5 6.69 13.89 -3.20
N PRO A 6 6.87 12.56 -3.18
CA PRO A 6 7.96 11.90 -3.88
C PRO A 6 7.86 12.10 -5.40
N GLU A 7 9.00 12.28 -6.07
CA GLU A 7 9.06 12.54 -7.52
C GLU A 7 8.36 11.46 -8.36
N PHE A 8 8.49 10.20 -7.98
CA PHE A 8 7.87 9.08 -8.72
C PHE A 8 6.33 9.11 -8.73
N VAL A 9 5.70 9.94 -7.90
CA VAL A 9 4.23 10.12 -7.88
C VAL A 9 3.77 11.02 -9.02
N VAL A 10 4.61 11.95 -9.46
CA VAL A 10 4.25 12.97 -10.45
C VAL A 10 3.80 12.38 -11.79
N PRO A 11 4.55 11.45 -12.42
CA PRO A 11 4.12 10.84 -13.67
C PRO A 11 2.76 10.13 -13.57
N LEU A 12 2.48 9.51 -12.40
CA LEU A 12 1.21 8.84 -12.14
C LEU A 12 0.04 9.83 -12.01
N LEU A 13 0.33 11.03 -11.51
CA LEU A 13 -0.66 12.10 -11.42
C LEU A 13 -0.90 12.74 -12.78
N GLU A 14 0.12 12.95 -13.61
CA GLU A 14 -0.01 13.55 -14.93
C GLU A 14 -0.86 12.72 -15.89
N GLU A 15 -0.68 11.38 -15.92
CA GLU A 15 -1.45 10.52 -16.82
C GLU A 15 -2.92 10.36 -16.44
N ARG A 16 -3.26 10.29 -15.15
CA ARG A 16 -4.62 9.99 -14.69
C ARG A 16 -5.37 11.19 -14.14
N THR A 17 -4.65 12.13 -13.55
CA THR A 17 -5.28 13.29 -12.89
C THR A 17 -5.60 14.39 -13.87
N CYS A 18 -4.89 14.51 -14.99
CA CYS A 18 -5.30 15.39 -16.10
C CYS A 18 -6.66 15.01 -16.67
N ALA A 19 -7.06 13.75 -16.63
CA ALA A 19 -8.37 13.30 -17.08
C ALA A 19 -9.48 13.53 -16.03
N LEU A 20 -9.14 13.52 -14.73
CA LEU A 20 -10.08 13.72 -13.62
C LEU A 20 -10.12 15.17 -13.12
N MET A 21 -9.01 15.90 -13.23
CA MET A 21 -8.92 17.30 -12.89
C MET A 21 -8.98 18.14 -14.18
N GLN A 22 -10.14 18.33 -14.72
CA GLN A 22 -10.40 19.45 -15.65
C GLN A 22 -10.15 20.81 -14.98
N SER A 23 -9.65 20.82 -13.76
CA SER A 23 -9.29 22.03 -13.02
C SER A 23 -7.77 22.12 -12.83
N ARG A 24 -7.05 22.52 -13.88
CA ARG A 24 -5.73 23.18 -13.74
C ARG A 24 -5.73 24.28 -12.65
N GLU A 25 -6.89 24.81 -12.32
CA GLU A 25 -7.09 25.81 -11.27
C GLU A 25 -6.78 25.30 -9.87
N LEU A 26 -7.07 24.03 -9.52
CA LEU A 26 -6.75 23.47 -8.20
C LEU A 26 -5.25 23.21 -8.02
N LEU A 27 -4.56 22.73 -9.06
CA LEU A 27 -3.11 22.55 -9.02
C LEU A 27 -2.36 23.89 -9.09
N GLY A 28 -2.89 24.87 -9.82
CA GLY A 28 -2.31 26.22 -9.87
C GLY A 28 -2.35 26.98 -8.54
N ALA A 29 -3.22 26.55 -7.60
CA ALA A 29 -3.28 27.08 -6.24
C ALA A 29 -2.38 26.36 -5.24
N CYS A 30 -1.68 25.28 -5.65
CA CYS A 30 -0.80 24.48 -4.80
C CYS A 30 0.66 24.66 -5.20
N ASP A 31 1.49 24.93 -4.22
CA ASP A 31 2.96 24.89 -4.34
C ASP A 31 3.41 23.45 -4.11
N ILE A 32 3.72 22.71 -5.19
CA ILE A 32 4.14 21.32 -5.14
C ILE A 32 5.66 21.29 -5.14
N VAL A 33 6.23 20.79 -4.05
CA VAL A 33 7.65 20.55 -3.90
C VAL A 33 7.93 19.05 -4.01
N LEU A 34 8.80 18.69 -4.95
CA LEU A 34 9.25 17.31 -5.14
C LEU A 34 10.45 17.06 -4.26
N ILE A 35 10.40 15.98 -3.51
CA ILE A 35 11.55 15.50 -2.74
C ILE A 35 12.08 14.27 -3.45
N GLU A 36 13.19 14.44 -4.14
CA GLU A 36 13.84 13.41 -4.95
C GLU A 36 14.41 12.26 -4.14
N ASP A 37 14.57 12.37 -2.88
CA ASP A 37 14.98 11.27 -2.01
C ASP A 37 14.86 11.69 -0.55
N LEU A 38 13.79 11.31 0.09
CA LEU A 38 13.64 11.49 1.54
C LEU A 38 14.70 10.68 2.34
N GLY A 39 15.60 9.96 1.65
CA GLY A 39 16.72 9.22 2.22
C GLY A 39 18.06 9.97 2.23
N ARG A 40 18.17 11.12 1.57
CA ARG A 40 19.37 11.95 1.64
C ARG A 40 19.32 12.74 2.95
N GLY A 41 20.16 12.51 3.84
CA GLY A 41 20.43 13.09 5.15
C GLY A 41 19.44 14.08 5.81
N PRO A 42 19.47 14.18 7.13
CA PRO A 42 18.43 14.91 7.89
C PRO A 42 18.36 16.43 7.62
N GLY A 43 19.44 17.04 7.11
CA GLY A 43 19.50 18.50 6.91
C GLY A 43 18.65 18.99 5.73
N ASP A 44 18.71 18.29 4.61
CA ASP A 44 18.05 18.70 3.36
C ASP A 44 16.52 18.62 3.46
N VAL A 45 16.03 17.69 4.28
CA VAL A 45 14.61 17.42 4.42
C VAL A 45 13.92 18.43 5.33
N ALA A 46 14.55 18.85 6.43
CA ALA A 46 13.97 19.83 7.34
C ALA A 46 13.68 21.16 6.62
N GLU A 47 14.58 21.59 5.74
CA GLU A 47 14.39 22.77 4.90
C GLU A 47 13.30 22.55 3.85
N ALA A 48 13.31 21.40 3.19
CA ALA A 48 12.33 21.07 2.16
C ALA A 48 10.90 20.99 2.71
N VAL A 49 10.70 20.41 3.92
CA VAL A 49 9.38 20.29 4.54
C VAL A 49 8.92 21.56 5.27
N ALA A 50 9.79 22.55 5.44
CA ALA A 50 9.45 23.79 6.11
C ALA A 50 8.25 24.49 5.45
N GLY A 51 7.24 24.84 6.25
CA GLY A 51 6.01 25.49 5.78
C GLY A 51 5.04 24.55 5.02
N ALA A 52 5.29 23.24 4.99
CA ALA A 52 4.39 22.28 4.37
C ALA A 52 3.07 22.18 5.14
N GLU A 53 1.97 22.09 4.41
CA GLU A 53 0.64 21.82 4.96
C GLU A 53 0.23 20.36 4.72
N VAL A 54 0.73 19.75 3.65
CA VAL A 54 0.45 18.37 3.25
C VAL A 54 1.75 17.66 2.90
N VAL A 55 1.93 16.44 3.39
CA VAL A 55 3.08 15.59 3.06
C VAL A 55 2.61 14.19 2.67
N MET A 56 3.05 13.71 1.53
CA MET A 56 2.92 12.31 1.10
C MET A 56 4.16 11.53 1.51
N VAL A 57 3.98 10.53 2.34
CA VAL A 57 5.04 9.76 2.98
C VAL A 57 5.24 8.43 2.25
N PRO A 58 6.42 8.17 1.65
CA PRO A 58 6.72 6.88 1.02
C PRO A 58 6.95 5.79 2.08
N TRP A 59 6.92 4.53 1.64
CA TRP A 59 7.19 3.37 2.52
C TRP A 59 8.65 3.31 3.04
N THR A 60 9.54 4.05 2.40
CA THR A 60 10.98 4.10 2.75
C THR A 60 11.32 5.15 3.80
N ILE A 61 10.32 5.87 4.33
CA ILE A 61 10.59 6.92 5.33
C ILE A 61 11.22 6.32 6.59
N THR A 62 12.31 6.94 7.04
CA THR A 62 12.92 6.55 8.32
C THR A 62 12.18 7.17 9.50
N PRO A 63 12.25 6.57 10.71
CA PRO A 63 11.62 7.12 11.91
C PRO A 63 12.09 8.55 12.24
N GLU A 64 13.38 8.84 12.01
CA GLU A 64 13.99 10.16 12.25
C GLU A 64 13.39 11.21 11.32
N LEU A 65 13.26 10.85 10.04
CA LEU A 65 12.69 11.72 9.03
C LEU A 65 11.21 11.97 9.26
N LEU A 66 10.47 10.91 9.63
CA LEU A 66 9.07 11.02 9.98
C LEU A 66 8.87 12.00 11.16
N ARG A 67 9.73 11.95 12.19
CA ARG A 67 9.65 12.89 13.31
C ARG A 67 9.86 14.33 12.86
N GLN A 68 10.79 14.59 11.93
CA GLN A 68 11.01 15.93 11.38
C GLN A 68 9.78 16.42 10.63
N VAL A 69 9.19 15.58 9.78
CA VAL A 69 7.95 15.88 9.05
C VAL A 69 6.82 16.23 10.01
N LEU A 70 6.60 15.40 11.02
CA LEU A 70 5.52 15.61 12.00
C LEU A 70 5.77 16.80 12.94
N GLY A 71 7.01 17.27 13.06
CA GLY A 71 7.40 18.47 13.81
C GLY A 71 7.08 19.79 13.09
N VAL A 72 6.66 19.77 11.84
CA VAL A 72 6.33 20.98 11.07
C VAL A 72 5.03 21.60 11.60
N SER A 73 5.11 22.82 12.11
CA SER A 73 3.99 23.52 12.77
C SER A 73 2.80 23.82 11.84
N THR A 74 3.04 23.92 10.55
CA THR A 74 2.02 24.19 9.52
C THR A 74 1.35 22.94 8.99
N LEU A 75 1.85 21.74 9.34
CA LEU A 75 1.38 20.46 8.83
C LEU A 75 -0.07 20.19 9.30
N ARG A 76 -0.93 19.85 8.34
CA ARG A 76 -2.35 19.57 8.55
C ARG A 76 -2.74 18.17 8.10
N TRP A 77 -2.04 17.62 7.10
CA TRP A 77 -2.37 16.34 6.52
C TRP A 77 -1.13 15.54 6.12
N VAL A 78 -1.09 14.28 6.56
CA VAL A 78 -0.10 13.30 6.16
C VAL A 78 -0.81 12.15 5.42
N HIS A 79 -0.40 11.89 4.20
CA HIS A 79 -0.87 10.72 3.46
C HIS A 79 0.27 9.69 3.35
N THR A 80 0.05 8.47 3.86
CA THR A 80 0.99 7.37 3.65
C THR A 80 0.60 6.57 2.40
N MET A 81 1.58 6.34 1.54
CA MET A 81 1.40 5.63 0.26
C MET A 81 1.24 4.10 0.43
N THR A 82 1.18 3.62 1.66
CA THR A 82 0.97 2.21 2.00
C THR A 82 -0.40 1.99 2.62
N ALA A 83 -0.92 0.78 2.51
CA ALA A 83 -2.14 0.38 3.22
C ALA A 83 -1.87 0.22 4.72
N GLY A 84 -0.71 -0.34 5.10
CA GLY A 84 -0.28 -0.45 6.49
C GLY A 84 0.29 0.87 7.00
N VAL A 85 -0.03 1.24 8.22
CA VAL A 85 0.41 2.50 8.86
C VAL A 85 1.39 2.28 10.01
N ASP A 86 1.79 1.05 10.29
CA ASP A 86 2.63 0.68 11.44
C ASP A 86 3.97 1.44 11.44
N HIS A 87 4.57 1.65 10.26
CA HIS A 87 5.81 2.40 10.10
C HIS A 87 5.67 3.89 10.42
N VAL A 88 4.45 4.43 10.38
CA VAL A 88 4.14 5.81 10.77
C VAL A 88 3.73 5.88 12.24
N VAL A 89 2.90 4.95 12.70
CA VAL A 89 2.32 4.99 14.05
C VAL A 89 3.29 4.47 15.11
N ARG A 90 4.06 3.41 14.82
CA ARG A 90 4.97 2.77 15.78
C ARG A 90 6.07 3.72 16.31
N PRO A 91 6.79 4.49 15.46
CA PRO A 91 7.77 5.45 15.94
C PRO A 91 7.19 6.55 16.83
N LEU A 92 5.88 6.80 16.72
CA LEU A 92 5.16 7.76 17.57
C LEU A 92 4.83 7.17 18.94
N SER A 93 4.50 5.87 19.00
CA SER A 93 4.19 5.17 20.26
C SER A 93 5.44 4.86 21.10
N GLU A 94 6.57 4.56 20.47
CA GLU A 94 7.83 4.23 21.17
C GLU A 94 8.41 5.44 21.94
N ARG A 95 8.15 6.66 21.51
CA ARG A 95 8.52 7.88 22.25
C ARG A 95 7.72 8.05 23.53
N SER A 96 6.48 7.57 23.55
CA SER A 96 5.61 7.57 24.72
C SER A 96 6.09 6.62 25.83
N LEU A 97 6.83 5.57 25.50
CA LEU A 97 7.33 4.60 26.49
C LEU A 97 8.59 5.07 27.24
N SER A 98 9.37 5.98 26.66
CA SER A 98 10.57 6.56 27.30
C SER A 98 10.25 7.81 28.13
N GLU A 99 9.21 8.56 27.79
CA GLU A 99 8.75 9.73 28.51
C GLU A 99 7.38 9.42 29.17
N ARG A 100 7.41 8.95 30.41
CA ARG A 100 6.24 8.48 31.21
C ARG A 100 5.12 9.48 31.47
N SER A 101 4.97 10.57 30.72
CA SER A 101 4.10 11.68 31.12
C SER A 101 3.18 12.29 30.06
N LEU A 102 3.05 11.72 28.85
CA LEU A 102 2.14 12.29 27.84
C LEU A 102 1.13 11.24 27.35
N PRO A 103 -0.19 11.54 27.35
CA PRO A 103 -1.21 10.64 26.82
C PRO A 103 -1.02 10.43 25.30
N GLU A 104 -1.28 9.22 24.82
CA GLU A 104 -1.12 8.76 23.41
C GLU A 104 -1.76 9.67 22.33
N ARG A 105 -2.67 10.54 22.72
CA ARG A 105 -3.35 11.53 21.86
C ARG A 105 -2.54 12.80 21.59
N SER A 106 -1.44 13.05 22.31
CA SER A 106 -0.80 14.38 22.31
C SER A 106 0.32 14.57 21.29
N LEU A 107 0.85 13.50 20.67
CA LEU A 107 1.99 13.61 19.74
C LEU A 107 1.60 14.10 18.34
N LEU A 108 0.35 13.88 17.93
CA LEU A 108 -0.13 14.36 16.61
C LEU A 108 -0.84 15.72 16.72
N GLY A 109 -1.06 16.24 17.95
CA GLY A 109 -1.97 17.37 18.14
C GLY A 109 -3.37 17.05 17.55
N GLU A 110 -4.43 17.65 18.02
CA GLU A 110 -5.78 17.46 17.46
C GLU A 110 -5.92 17.95 16.00
N LYS A 111 -4.83 18.37 15.36
CA LYS A 111 -4.83 19.12 14.08
C LYS A 111 -4.32 18.34 12.86
N ILE A 112 -3.61 17.21 13.01
CA ILE A 112 -3.05 16.49 11.84
C ILE A 112 -3.96 15.32 11.45
N ILE A 113 -4.42 15.34 10.21
CA ILE A 113 -5.16 14.23 9.61
C ILE A 113 -4.16 13.23 9.02
N ILE A 114 -4.28 11.94 9.35
CA ILE A 114 -3.51 10.87 8.74
C ILE A 114 -4.44 10.02 7.87
N THR A 115 -4.06 9.82 6.63
CA THR A 115 -4.74 8.91 5.70
C THR A 115 -3.75 7.91 5.11
N ASN A 116 -4.26 6.80 4.60
CA ASN A 116 -3.45 5.75 4.00
C ASN A 116 -4.01 5.31 2.64
N ALA A 117 -3.26 4.44 1.96
CA ALA A 117 -3.62 3.88 0.66
C ALA A 117 -4.40 2.55 0.77
N ALA A 118 -5.17 2.34 1.86
CA ALA A 118 -5.99 1.14 2.01
C ALA A 118 -7.05 1.05 0.89
N GLY A 119 -7.25 -0.15 0.35
CA GLY A 119 -8.19 -0.40 -0.74
C GLY A 119 -7.62 -0.24 -2.16
N ILE A 120 -6.53 0.52 -2.33
CA ILE A 120 -5.93 0.77 -3.65
C ILE A 120 -5.26 -0.49 -4.21
N PHE A 121 -4.65 -1.29 -3.33
CA PHE A 121 -3.85 -2.45 -3.69
C PHE A 121 -4.63 -3.77 -3.71
N ASP A 122 -5.90 -3.78 -3.36
CA ASP A 122 -6.69 -5.00 -3.21
C ASP A 122 -6.78 -5.77 -4.53
N VAL A 123 -7.12 -5.07 -5.59
CA VAL A 123 -7.25 -5.65 -6.95
C VAL A 123 -5.90 -6.13 -7.50
N PRO A 124 -4.87 -5.28 -7.62
CA PRO A 124 -3.61 -5.70 -8.24
C PRO A 124 -2.90 -6.81 -7.45
N ILE A 125 -2.99 -6.82 -6.12
CA ILE A 125 -2.43 -7.91 -5.31
C ILE A 125 -3.20 -9.20 -5.55
N ALA A 126 -4.54 -9.16 -5.56
CA ALA A 126 -5.35 -10.34 -5.78
C ALA A 126 -5.16 -10.92 -7.19
N GLU A 127 -4.96 -10.10 -8.19
CA GLU A 127 -4.62 -10.54 -9.56
C GLU A 127 -3.25 -11.22 -9.61
N MET A 128 -2.25 -10.64 -8.96
CA MET A 128 -0.92 -11.24 -8.86
C MET A 128 -0.97 -12.60 -8.16
N VAL A 129 -1.70 -12.71 -7.05
CA VAL A 129 -1.86 -13.99 -6.32
C VAL A 129 -2.52 -15.04 -7.21
N LEU A 130 -3.62 -14.71 -7.90
CA LEU A 130 -4.28 -15.63 -8.83
C LEU A 130 -3.36 -16.04 -9.97
N ALA A 131 -2.60 -15.09 -10.55
CA ALA A 131 -1.64 -15.36 -11.62
C ALA A 131 -0.59 -16.38 -11.16
N TRP A 132 -0.03 -16.24 -9.95
CA TRP A 132 0.93 -17.19 -9.39
C TRP A 132 0.32 -18.58 -9.15
N ILE A 133 -0.89 -18.65 -8.59
CA ILE A 133 -1.59 -19.92 -8.37
C ILE A 133 -1.78 -20.65 -9.69
N LEU A 134 -2.27 -19.95 -10.72
CA LEU A 134 -2.46 -20.53 -12.05
C LEU A 134 -1.15 -20.90 -12.72
N ALA A 135 -0.11 -20.08 -12.59
CA ALA A 135 1.22 -20.38 -13.13
C ALA A 135 1.79 -21.68 -12.55
N ILE A 136 1.62 -21.90 -11.25
CA ILE A 136 2.05 -23.15 -10.59
C ILE A 136 1.19 -24.33 -11.02
N ALA A 137 -0.14 -24.19 -11.02
CA ALA A 137 -1.07 -25.25 -11.41
C ALA A 137 -0.84 -25.71 -12.87
N LYS A 138 -0.55 -24.77 -13.74
CA LYS A 138 -0.26 -24.99 -15.18
C LYS A 138 1.21 -25.22 -15.47
N ARG A 139 2.06 -25.30 -14.44
CA ARG A 139 3.50 -25.57 -14.57
C ARG A 139 4.21 -24.63 -15.56
N LEU A 140 3.81 -23.36 -15.59
CA LEU A 140 4.40 -22.38 -16.52
C LEU A 140 5.92 -22.26 -16.40
N PRO A 141 6.56 -22.28 -15.20
CA PRO A 141 8.01 -22.28 -15.08
C PRO A 141 8.69 -23.45 -15.80
N ASP A 142 8.07 -24.65 -15.72
CA ASP A 142 8.62 -25.84 -16.40
C ASP A 142 8.51 -25.72 -17.91
N PHE A 143 7.41 -25.21 -18.43
CA PHE A 143 7.26 -24.96 -19.88
C PHE A 143 8.24 -23.92 -20.38
N LEU A 144 8.47 -22.85 -19.64
CA LEU A 144 9.48 -21.84 -19.97
C LEU A 144 10.90 -22.42 -19.97
N ALA A 145 11.20 -23.32 -19.02
CA ALA A 145 12.49 -24.02 -18.99
C ALA A 145 12.65 -24.96 -20.20
N GLN A 146 11.61 -25.72 -20.55
CA GLN A 146 11.61 -26.57 -21.74
C GLN A 146 11.75 -25.76 -23.03
N GLN A 147 11.07 -24.65 -23.16
CA GLN A 147 11.15 -23.74 -24.30
C GLN A 147 12.59 -23.23 -24.49
N ARG A 148 13.23 -22.78 -23.41
CA ARG A 148 14.65 -22.35 -23.46
C ARG A 148 15.61 -23.45 -23.82
N ALA A 149 15.31 -24.69 -23.44
CA ALA A 149 16.10 -25.87 -23.74
C ALA A 149 15.75 -26.51 -25.11
N HIS A 150 14.83 -25.91 -25.90
CA HIS A 150 14.30 -26.46 -27.13
C HIS A 150 13.80 -27.93 -26.96
N GLN A 151 13.18 -28.24 -25.82
CA GLN A 151 12.67 -29.57 -25.50
C GLN A 151 11.14 -29.54 -25.49
N TRP A 152 10.53 -30.60 -26.00
CA TRP A 152 9.10 -30.82 -25.93
C TRP A 152 8.81 -32.05 -25.07
N ARG A 153 8.23 -31.84 -23.88
CA ARG A 153 7.79 -32.90 -22.96
C ARG A 153 6.38 -32.62 -22.48
N LEU A 154 5.55 -33.62 -22.52
CA LEU A 154 4.21 -33.54 -21.93
C LEU A 154 4.31 -33.43 -20.39
N LEU A 155 3.57 -32.51 -19.83
CA LEU A 155 3.47 -32.31 -18.40
C LEU A 155 2.01 -32.52 -17.94
N ARG A 156 1.83 -33.20 -16.84
CA ARG A 156 0.52 -33.29 -16.19
C ARG A 156 0.20 -31.96 -15.50
N LEU A 157 -0.89 -31.34 -15.90
CA LEU A 157 -1.38 -30.08 -15.35
C LEU A 157 -2.51 -30.33 -14.37
N ARG A 158 -2.78 -29.35 -13.50
CA ARG A 158 -3.97 -29.34 -12.64
C ARG A 158 -4.94 -28.28 -13.14
N GLU A 159 -6.23 -28.53 -12.95
CA GLU A 159 -7.26 -27.53 -13.15
C GLU A 159 -7.41 -26.66 -11.91
N ALA A 160 -7.91 -25.44 -12.07
CA ALA A 160 -8.14 -24.53 -10.94
C ALA A 160 -9.20 -25.12 -9.99
N SER A 161 -10.21 -25.76 -10.53
CA SER A 161 -11.27 -26.45 -9.79
C SER A 161 -10.80 -27.58 -8.87
N ASP A 162 -9.61 -28.17 -9.17
CA ASP A 162 -8.99 -29.20 -8.33
C ASP A 162 -8.23 -28.62 -7.13
N LEU A 163 -8.16 -27.30 -7.03
CA LEU A 163 -7.35 -26.61 -6.02
C LEU A 163 -8.19 -26.13 -4.86
N THR A 164 -7.61 -26.19 -3.68
CA THR A 164 -8.11 -25.51 -2.50
C THR A 164 -7.14 -24.40 -2.12
N VAL A 165 -7.62 -23.18 -1.98
CA VAL A 165 -6.84 -22.04 -1.50
C VAL A 165 -7.20 -21.74 -0.05
N GLY A 166 -6.17 -21.60 0.81
CA GLY A 166 -6.32 -21.17 2.19
C GLY A 166 -5.90 -19.71 2.36
N ILE A 167 -6.79 -18.88 2.88
CA ILE A 167 -6.55 -17.44 3.07
C ILE A 167 -6.47 -17.14 4.56
N VAL A 168 -5.28 -16.74 5.03
CA VAL A 168 -5.08 -16.32 6.42
C VAL A 168 -5.29 -14.81 6.51
N GLY A 169 -6.47 -14.41 6.98
CA GLY A 169 -6.89 -13.01 7.06
C GLY A 169 -7.82 -12.60 5.91
N LEU A 170 -9.13 -12.63 6.19
CA LEU A 170 -10.16 -12.20 5.24
C LEU A 170 -10.49 -10.71 5.45
N GLY A 171 -9.49 -9.84 5.20
CA GLY A 171 -9.64 -8.40 5.09
C GLY A 171 -9.98 -7.97 3.65
N SER A 172 -9.71 -6.71 3.28
CA SER A 172 -9.99 -6.19 1.93
C SER A 172 -9.26 -7.01 0.85
N ILE A 173 -7.94 -7.18 0.96
CA ILE A 173 -7.12 -7.96 0.02
C ILE A 173 -7.56 -9.44 0.02
N GLY A 174 -7.70 -10.05 1.20
CA GLY A 174 -8.08 -11.46 1.31
C GLY A 174 -9.46 -11.73 0.71
N SER A 175 -10.42 -10.83 0.87
CA SER A 175 -11.75 -10.92 0.28
C SER A 175 -11.71 -10.83 -1.25
N GLU A 176 -10.83 -9.99 -1.78
CA GLU A 176 -10.67 -9.82 -3.22
C GLU A 176 -9.95 -11.03 -3.86
N ILE A 177 -8.99 -11.64 -3.13
CA ILE A 177 -8.39 -12.93 -3.51
C ILE A 177 -9.45 -14.04 -3.49
N ALA A 178 -10.25 -14.13 -2.42
CA ALA A 178 -11.32 -15.11 -2.30
C ALA A 178 -12.29 -15.04 -3.49
N ARG A 179 -12.75 -13.83 -3.82
CA ARG A 179 -13.66 -13.58 -4.94
C ARG A 179 -13.11 -14.09 -6.27
N ARG A 180 -11.84 -13.84 -6.57
CA ARG A 180 -11.19 -14.27 -7.82
C ARG A 180 -10.95 -15.76 -7.86
N CYS A 181 -10.45 -16.35 -6.77
CA CYS A 181 -10.22 -17.78 -6.69
C CYS A 181 -11.53 -18.56 -6.81
N HIS A 182 -12.59 -18.10 -6.14
CA HIS A 182 -13.93 -18.69 -6.26
C HIS A 182 -14.47 -18.60 -7.70
N ALA A 183 -14.27 -17.46 -8.37
CA ALA A 183 -14.73 -17.26 -9.75
C ALA A 183 -14.10 -18.20 -10.78
N VAL A 184 -12.90 -18.73 -10.51
CA VAL A 184 -12.24 -19.74 -11.36
C VAL A 184 -12.45 -21.17 -10.84
N GLY A 185 -13.42 -21.37 -9.94
CA GLY A 185 -13.87 -22.68 -9.48
C GLY A 185 -13.04 -23.31 -8.37
N MET A 186 -12.10 -22.59 -7.75
CA MET A 186 -11.33 -23.11 -6.61
C MET A 186 -12.22 -23.20 -5.37
N ARG A 187 -11.94 -24.18 -4.52
CA ARG A 187 -12.44 -24.21 -3.16
C ARG A 187 -11.68 -23.18 -2.31
N VAL A 188 -12.40 -22.32 -1.59
CA VAL A 188 -11.80 -21.24 -0.79
C VAL A 188 -12.06 -21.47 0.69
N LEU A 189 -11.00 -21.59 1.47
CA LEU A 189 -11.03 -21.64 2.93
C LEU A 189 -10.40 -20.36 3.47
N ALA A 190 -10.97 -19.77 4.52
CA ALA A 190 -10.40 -18.54 5.07
C ALA A 190 -10.51 -18.49 6.60
N THR A 191 -9.57 -17.76 7.21
CA THR A 191 -9.62 -17.40 8.62
C THR A 191 -9.75 -15.90 8.81
N ARG A 192 -10.50 -15.47 9.83
CA ARG A 192 -10.64 -14.06 10.20
C ARG A 192 -10.90 -13.91 11.69
N ARG A 193 -10.59 -12.76 12.24
CA ARG A 193 -10.78 -12.45 13.65
C ARG A 193 -12.27 -12.37 14.03
N HIS A 194 -13.10 -11.78 13.17
CA HIS A 194 -14.54 -11.58 13.38
C HIS A 194 -15.32 -12.45 12.41
N ILE A 195 -15.92 -13.54 12.90
CA ILE A 195 -16.56 -14.60 12.11
C ILE A 195 -17.99 -14.20 11.65
N ASP A 196 -18.59 -13.24 12.31
CA ASP A 196 -19.96 -12.76 12.11
C ASP A 196 -20.23 -12.12 10.74
N ARG A 197 -19.20 -11.80 9.98
CA ARG A 197 -19.32 -11.30 8.61
C ARG A 197 -18.96 -12.40 7.61
N GLY A 198 -19.93 -13.17 7.20
CA GLY A 198 -19.75 -14.16 6.14
C GLY A 198 -19.26 -13.55 4.83
N SER A 199 -18.69 -14.37 3.96
CA SER A 199 -18.34 -13.99 2.58
C SER A 199 -18.94 -15.01 1.62
N PRO A 200 -19.65 -14.59 0.56
CA PRO A 200 -20.23 -15.51 -0.42
C PRO A 200 -19.19 -16.25 -1.27
N PHE A 201 -17.92 -15.88 -1.15
CA PHE A 201 -16.80 -16.44 -1.91
C PHE A 201 -15.92 -17.39 -1.08
N VAL A 202 -16.36 -17.76 0.11
CA VAL A 202 -15.61 -18.63 1.02
C VAL A 202 -16.49 -19.81 1.39
N ASP A 203 -15.97 -21.02 1.20
CA ASP A 203 -16.68 -22.29 1.47
C ASP A 203 -16.62 -22.67 2.96
N GLN A 204 -15.57 -22.24 3.68
CA GLN A 204 -15.41 -22.48 5.11
C GLN A 204 -14.43 -21.51 5.74
#